data_b7fbc2a93ed1a0ac4be6b2103568cfc2
#
_entry.id   b7fbc2a93ed1a0ac4be6b2103568cfc2
#
_cell.length_a   1.000
_cell.length_b   1.000
_cell.length_c   1.000
_cell.angle_alpha   90.00
_cell.angle_beta   90.00
_cell.angle_gamma   90.00
#
_symmetry.space_group_name_H-M   'P 1'
#
loop_
_entity.id
_entity.type
_entity.pdbx_description
1 polymer ?
#
loop_
_entity_poly.entity_id
_entity_poly.type
_entity_poly.pdbx_seq_one_letter_code
_entity_poly.pdbx_strand_id
1 'polypeptide(L)'
;MVLNVINENETKEIVTDIVFQTQVQSMKKIHNNHEMKKSIFLLWVLVTTTLVTGFPQTANIPAGAKPAPTNIRPADCPCIFSDLRVFFRVSAPDAVKVQVDIGKLYDMKKDDNGVWSVTTDSQDPGFHYYSLIIDGVRVSDPASESFYGTGRLSSAIDIPEEGVDFYTIKDVPHGDMRNHIYFSKTTGTWRSLNIYTPPGYDKAVTESYPVLYIQHGGGEDERGWAIQGKTAIIMDNLI
;
A
#
# COMPACT_ATOMS: atom_id res chain seq x y z
N MET A 1 -5.44 -0.17 39.75
CA MET A 1 -6.30 -0.65 38.65
C MET A 1 -5.36 -1.34 37.67
N VAL A 2 -5.28 -2.67 37.73
CA VAL A 2 -4.38 -3.47 36.87
C VAL A 2 -5.12 -3.74 35.57
N LEU A 3 -4.68 -3.14 34.48
CA LEU A 3 -5.12 -3.50 33.13
C LEU A 3 -4.43 -4.82 32.78
N ASN A 4 -5.18 -5.93 32.83
CA ASN A 4 -4.71 -7.17 32.24
C ASN A 4 -4.65 -6.98 30.71
N VAL A 5 -3.44 -6.94 30.18
CA VAL A 5 -3.20 -7.01 28.72
C VAL A 5 -3.48 -8.44 28.31
N ILE A 6 -4.63 -8.67 27.69
CA ILE A 6 -4.95 -9.96 27.09
C ILE A 6 -4.00 -10.18 25.92
N ASN A 7 -3.30 -11.32 25.91
CA ASN A 7 -2.37 -11.68 24.84
C ASN A 7 -3.13 -11.84 23.51
N GLU A 8 -2.54 -11.36 22.42
CA GLU A 8 -3.14 -11.34 21.07
C GLU A 8 -3.55 -12.75 20.58
N ASN A 9 -2.85 -13.79 21.04
CA ASN A 9 -3.19 -15.19 20.74
C ASN A 9 -4.44 -15.66 21.51
N GLU A 10 -4.60 -15.28 22.76
CA GLU A 10 -5.81 -15.59 23.55
C GLU A 10 -7.04 -14.87 22.98
N THR A 11 -6.88 -13.64 22.49
CA THR A 11 -7.98 -12.90 21.85
C THR A 11 -8.42 -13.58 20.55
N LYS A 12 -7.49 -14.08 19.74
CA LYS A 12 -7.80 -14.81 18.49
C LYS A 12 -8.51 -16.15 18.78
N GLU A 13 -8.09 -16.86 19.81
CA GLU A 13 -8.69 -18.13 20.20
C GLU A 13 -10.13 -17.94 20.71
N ILE A 14 -10.36 -16.93 21.56
CA ILE A 14 -11.68 -16.58 22.07
C ILE A 14 -12.62 -16.14 20.94
N VAL A 15 -12.16 -15.29 20.00
CA VAL A 15 -12.97 -14.84 18.86
C VAL A 15 -13.31 -16.01 17.95
N THR A 16 -12.36 -16.91 17.69
CA THR A 16 -12.58 -18.09 16.85
C THR A 16 -13.60 -19.03 17.49
N ASP A 17 -13.54 -19.24 18.80
CA ASP A 17 -14.46 -20.10 19.55
C ASP A 17 -15.88 -19.51 19.59
N ILE A 18 -16.02 -18.20 19.80
CA ILE A 18 -17.32 -17.50 19.75
C ILE A 18 -17.96 -17.61 18.38
N VAL A 19 -17.20 -17.40 17.31
CA VAL A 19 -17.69 -17.52 15.94
C VAL A 19 -18.11 -18.94 15.63
N PHE A 20 -17.30 -19.94 16.02
CA PHE A 20 -17.60 -21.35 15.83
C PHE A 20 -18.85 -21.80 16.60
N GLN A 21 -18.99 -21.43 17.88
CA GLN A 21 -20.16 -21.76 18.70
C GLN A 21 -21.44 -21.09 18.15
N THR A 22 -21.35 -19.86 17.67
CA THR A 22 -22.48 -19.15 17.04
C THR A 22 -22.94 -19.85 15.75
N GLN A 23 -22.00 -20.33 14.93
CA GLN A 23 -22.30 -21.08 13.70
C GLN A 23 -22.91 -22.45 14.01
N VAL A 24 -22.38 -23.16 15.01
CA VAL A 24 -22.91 -24.46 15.43
C VAL A 24 -24.33 -24.35 16.01
N GLN A 25 -24.62 -23.30 16.78
CA GLN A 25 -25.97 -23.02 17.30
C GLN A 25 -26.95 -22.67 16.18
N SER A 26 -26.54 -21.89 15.18
CA SER A 26 -27.33 -21.58 14.00
C SER A 26 -27.65 -22.85 13.19
N MET A 27 -26.68 -23.73 12.97
CA MET A 27 -26.88 -24.99 12.24
C MET A 27 -27.81 -25.96 12.96
N LYS A 28 -27.76 -26.06 14.31
CA LYS A 28 -28.69 -26.88 15.11
C LYS A 28 -30.14 -26.40 15.01
N LYS A 29 -30.38 -25.09 14.93
CA LYS A 29 -31.72 -24.51 14.77
C LYS A 29 -32.33 -24.77 13.39
N ILE A 30 -31.50 -24.97 12.35
CA ILE A 30 -31.89 -25.24 10.97
C ILE A 30 -32.24 -26.72 10.73
N HIS A 31 -31.82 -27.63 11.63
CA HIS A 31 -31.95 -29.08 11.41
C HIS A 31 -33.39 -29.61 11.42
N ASN A 32 -34.38 -28.86 11.90
CA ASN A 32 -35.72 -29.32 12.17
C ASN A 32 -36.83 -28.98 11.15
N ASN A 33 -36.52 -28.41 9.96
CA ASN A 33 -37.57 -28.04 9.00
C ASN A 33 -37.24 -28.44 7.57
N HIS A 34 -37.89 -29.48 7.07
CA HIS A 34 -37.59 -30.13 5.76
C HIS A 34 -37.83 -29.24 4.53
N GLU A 35 -38.75 -28.30 4.59
CA GLU A 35 -39.06 -27.36 3.47
C GLU A 35 -38.03 -26.20 3.44
N MET A 36 -37.52 -25.79 4.57
CA MET A 36 -36.45 -24.76 4.66
C MET A 36 -35.12 -25.26 4.08
N LYS A 37 -34.87 -26.59 4.14
CA LYS A 37 -33.65 -27.22 3.59
C LYS A 37 -33.53 -27.06 2.09
N LYS A 38 -34.66 -27.19 1.35
CA LYS A 38 -34.67 -27.02 -0.11
C LYS A 38 -34.40 -25.59 -0.54
N SER A 39 -35.00 -24.60 0.14
CA SER A 39 -34.79 -23.20 -0.15
C SER A 39 -33.39 -22.74 0.17
N ILE A 40 -32.79 -23.21 1.30
CA ILE A 40 -31.41 -22.89 1.70
C ILE A 40 -30.41 -23.55 0.77
N PHE A 41 -30.67 -24.79 0.31
CA PHE A 41 -29.80 -25.46 -0.66
C PHE A 41 -29.81 -24.73 -2.01
N LEU A 42 -30.98 -24.29 -2.50
CA LEU A 42 -31.06 -23.45 -3.68
C LEU A 42 -30.38 -22.11 -3.55
N LEU A 43 -30.51 -21.46 -2.37
CA LEU A 43 -29.80 -20.20 -2.09
C LEU A 43 -28.28 -20.40 -2.01
N TRP A 44 -27.84 -21.51 -1.44
CA TRP A 44 -26.40 -21.86 -1.38
C TRP A 44 -25.82 -22.16 -2.77
N VAL A 45 -26.53 -22.87 -3.63
CA VAL A 45 -26.15 -23.11 -5.02
C VAL A 45 -26.12 -21.80 -5.80
N LEU A 46 -27.07 -20.89 -5.57
CA LEU A 46 -27.11 -19.58 -6.21
C LEU A 46 -25.95 -18.67 -5.77
N VAL A 47 -25.61 -18.68 -4.46
CA VAL A 47 -24.49 -17.91 -3.90
C VAL A 47 -23.15 -18.47 -4.35
N THR A 48 -23.01 -19.80 -4.47
CA THR A 48 -21.74 -20.40 -4.96
C THR A 48 -21.53 -20.17 -6.46
N THR A 49 -22.60 -20.09 -7.27
CA THR A 49 -22.46 -19.77 -8.69
C THR A 49 -22.16 -18.30 -8.95
N THR A 50 -22.55 -17.38 -8.07
CA THR A 50 -22.21 -15.95 -8.21
C THR A 50 -20.83 -15.61 -7.66
N LEU A 51 -20.26 -16.43 -6.77
CA LEU A 51 -18.91 -16.21 -6.23
C LEU A 51 -17.76 -16.66 -7.16
N VAL A 52 -18.07 -17.37 -8.25
CA VAL A 52 -17.04 -17.89 -9.18
C VAL A 52 -16.68 -16.91 -10.31
N THR A 53 -17.40 -15.78 -10.46
CA THR A 53 -17.11 -14.81 -11.53
C THR A 53 -16.21 -13.64 -11.13
N GLY A 54 -15.62 -13.69 -9.93
CA GLY A 54 -14.80 -12.61 -9.39
C GLY A 54 -13.32 -12.94 -9.24
N PHE A 55 -12.75 -13.86 -10.03
CA PHE A 55 -11.29 -13.89 -10.14
C PHE A 55 -10.86 -12.65 -10.91
N PRO A 56 -9.95 -11.83 -10.34
CA PRO A 56 -9.35 -10.76 -11.12
C PRO A 56 -8.76 -11.43 -12.36
N GLN A 57 -9.25 -11.03 -13.55
CA GLN A 57 -8.56 -11.37 -14.79
C GLN A 57 -7.09 -11.03 -14.55
N THR A 58 -6.22 -12.04 -14.64
CA THR A 58 -4.78 -11.81 -14.63
C THR A 58 -4.52 -10.70 -15.63
N ALA A 59 -4.16 -9.53 -15.12
CA ALA A 59 -3.88 -8.40 -15.96
C ALA A 59 -2.78 -8.86 -16.92
N ASN A 60 -3.02 -8.78 -18.24
CA ASN A 60 -1.98 -9.05 -19.21
C ASN A 60 -0.90 -8.00 -19.00
N ILE A 61 0.11 -8.36 -18.19
CA ILE A 61 1.31 -7.55 -18.04
C ILE A 61 1.95 -7.49 -19.43
N PRO A 62 2.23 -6.30 -19.96
CA PRO A 62 2.92 -6.20 -21.25
C PRO A 62 4.25 -6.96 -21.23
N ALA A 63 4.56 -7.64 -22.32
CA ALA A 63 5.80 -8.41 -22.42
C ALA A 63 7.02 -7.51 -22.11
N GLY A 64 7.89 -7.96 -21.22
CA GLY A 64 9.09 -7.24 -20.78
C GLY A 64 8.87 -6.20 -19.68
N ALA A 65 7.64 -5.96 -19.22
CA ALA A 65 7.37 -5.11 -18.07
C ALA A 65 7.32 -5.94 -16.78
N LYS A 66 7.60 -5.30 -15.64
CA LYS A 66 7.51 -5.88 -14.29
C LYS A 66 6.58 -5.05 -13.42
N PRO A 67 5.81 -5.65 -12.50
CA PRO A 67 5.02 -4.90 -11.54
C PRO A 67 5.85 -3.90 -10.76
N ALA A 68 5.31 -2.72 -10.51
CA ALA A 68 5.97 -1.70 -9.71
C ALA A 68 6.06 -2.15 -8.24
N PRO A 69 7.15 -1.81 -7.52
CA PRO A 69 7.31 -2.17 -6.11
C PRO A 69 6.23 -1.60 -5.19
N THR A 70 5.61 -0.50 -5.59
CA THR A 70 4.56 0.21 -4.85
C THR A 70 3.14 -0.34 -5.10
N ASN A 71 3.01 -1.42 -5.87
CA ASN A 71 1.70 -2.04 -6.11
C ASN A 71 1.17 -2.73 -4.84
N ILE A 72 -0.12 -2.50 -4.54
CA ILE A 72 -0.83 -3.24 -3.51
C ILE A 72 -1.21 -4.62 -4.06
N ARG A 73 -0.82 -5.69 -3.37
CA ARG A 73 -1.17 -7.05 -3.79
C ARG A 73 -2.70 -7.26 -3.77
N PRO A 74 -3.30 -7.90 -4.79
CA PRO A 74 -2.67 -8.64 -5.90
C PRO A 74 -2.50 -7.84 -7.20
N ALA A 75 -2.39 -6.51 -7.16
CA ALA A 75 -2.31 -5.71 -8.37
C ALA A 75 -1.01 -5.95 -9.15
N ASP A 76 -1.15 -6.17 -10.46
CA ASP A 76 -0.03 -6.39 -11.38
C ASP A 76 0.45 -5.10 -12.06
N CYS A 77 -0.38 -4.05 -12.09
CA CYS A 77 -0.07 -2.75 -12.67
C CYS A 77 -0.25 -1.65 -11.61
N PRO A 78 0.46 -0.52 -11.76
CA PRO A 78 1.36 -0.12 -12.84
C PRO A 78 2.58 -1.04 -12.99
N CYS A 79 3.12 -1.09 -14.23
CA CYS A 79 4.26 -1.93 -14.59
C CYS A 79 5.37 -1.08 -15.20
N ILE A 80 6.63 -1.45 -14.93
CA ILE A 80 7.82 -0.73 -15.39
C ILE A 80 8.54 -1.60 -16.42
N PHE A 81 8.86 -1.05 -17.59
CA PHE A 81 9.70 -1.66 -18.61
C PHE A 81 11.19 -1.46 -18.29
N SER A 82 12.05 -2.25 -18.91
CA SER A 82 13.51 -2.11 -18.78
C SER A 82 14.05 -0.77 -19.28
N ASP A 83 13.33 -0.06 -20.17
CA ASP A 83 13.66 1.27 -20.66
C ASP A 83 12.99 2.38 -19.82
N LEU A 84 12.54 2.05 -18.61
CA LEU A 84 11.93 2.94 -17.62
C LEU A 84 10.58 3.57 -18.04
N ARG A 85 10.00 3.15 -19.16
CA ARG A 85 8.60 3.49 -19.46
C ARG A 85 7.68 2.80 -18.46
N VAL A 86 6.55 3.44 -18.15
CA VAL A 86 5.55 2.90 -17.23
C VAL A 86 4.26 2.61 -17.98
N PHE A 87 3.74 1.43 -17.78
CA PHE A 87 2.41 1.04 -18.24
C PHE A 87 1.41 1.17 -17.08
N PHE A 88 0.44 2.04 -17.25
CA PHE A 88 -0.70 2.22 -16.35
C PHE A 88 -1.94 1.55 -16.91
N ARG A 89 -2.75 1.00 -16.01
CA ARG A 89 -4.01 0.34 -16.34
C ARG A 89 -5.01 0.52 -15.21
N VAL A 90 -6.24 0.91 -15.54
CA VAL A 90 -7.33 1.05 -14.56
C VAL A 90 -8.68 0.67 -15.19
N SER A 91 -9.53 0.01 -14.42
CA SER A 91 -10.90 -0.27 -14.84
C SER A 91 -11.80 0.90 -14.44
N ALA A 92 -12.37 1.55 -15.45
CA ALA A 92 -13.34 2.64 -15.29
C ALA A 92 -14.34 2.60 -16.46
N PRO A 93 -15.25 1.59 -16.50
CA PRO A 93 -16.09 1.32 -17.67
C PRO A 93 -17.04 2.48 -17.98
N ASP A 94 -17.50 3.22 -17.00
CA ASP A 94 -18.44 4.32 -17.17
C ASP A 94 -17.77 5.67 -17.45
N ALA A 95 -16.44 5.75 -17.30
CA ALA A 95 -15.71 6.98 -17.53
C ALA A 95 -15.71 7.38 -19.01
N VAL A 96 -15.79 8.69 -19.25
CA VAL A 96 -15.69 9.30 -20.59
C VAL A 96 -14.24 9.62 -20.94
N LYS A 97 -13.44 10.00 -19.95
CA LYS A 97 -12.03 10.34 -20.11
C LYS A 97 -11.22 9.91 -18.89
N VAL A 98 -10.11 9.23 -19.13
CA VAL A 98 -9.15 8.88 -18.07
C VAL A 98 -7.76 9.30 -18.48
N GLN A 99 -7.02 9.89 -17.55
CA GLN A 99 -5.66 10.35 -17.72
C GLN A 99 -4.81 9.91 -16.52
N VAL A 100 -3.51 9.82 -16.72
CA VAL A 100 -2.53 9.71 -15.62
C VAL A 100 -1.61 10.92 -15.65
N ASP A 101 -1.39 11.50 -14.47
CA ASP A 101 -0.45 12.61 -14.26
C ASP A 101 0.69 12.13 -13.39
N ILE A 102 1.88 12.02 -13.99
CA ILE A 102 3.14 11.63 -13.35
C ILE A 102 4.20 12.72 -13.62
N GLY A 103 3.86 14.00 -13.35
CA GLY A 103 4.65 15.15 -13.74
C GLY A 103 4.42 15.60 -15.18
N LYS A 104 3.95 14.70 -16.04
CA LYS A 104 3.39 14.94 -17.36
C LYS A 104 2.04 14.24 -17.47
N LEU A 105 1.11 14.87 -18.14
CA LEU A 105 -0.24 14.34 -18.34
C LEU A 105 -0.29 13.44 -19.58
N TYR A 106 -0.80 12.22 -19.40
CA TYR A 106 -1.00 11.24 -20.47
C TYR A 106 -2.47 10.86 -20.59
N ASP A 107 -3.05 10.97 -21.79
CA ASP A 107 -4.39 10.47 -22.09
C ASP A 107 -4.36 8.94 -22.18
N MET A 108 -5.27 8.26 -21.48
CA MET A 108 -5.41 6.81 -21.54
C MET A 108 -6.38 6.41 -22.66
N LYS A 109 -6.23 5.20 -23.18
CA LYS A 109 -7.12 4.59 -24.18
C LYS A 109 -7.98 3.54 -23.53
N LYS A 110 -9.29 3.58 -23.81
CA LYS A 110 -10.28 2.60 -23.33
C LYS A 110 -10.35 1.43 -24.29
N ASP A 111 -10.35 0.22 -23.75
CA ASP A 111 -10.66 -1.00 -24.50
C ASP A 111 -12.16 -1.34 -24.45
N ASP A 112 -12.57 -2.40 -25.19
CA ASP A 112 -13.96 -2.83 -25.28
C ASP A 112 -14.52 -3.34 -23.93
N ASN A 113 -13.68 -3.65 -22.96
CA ASN A 113 -14.06 -4.09 -21.63
C ASN A 113 -14.14 -2.94 -20.60
N GLY A 114 -13.96 -1.71 -21.04
CA GLY A 114 -13.99 -0.54 -20.17
C GLY A 114 -12.71 -0.35 -19.35
N VAL A 115 -11.61 -0.99 -19.75
CA VAL A 115 -10.30 -0.85 -19.12
C VAL A 115 -9.50 0.21 -19.87
N TRP A 116 -8.95 1.15 -19.13
CA TRP A 116 -8.12 2.23 -19.64
C TRP A 116 -6.65 1.92 -19.44
N SER A 117 -5.84 2.21 -20.44
CA SER A 117 -4.39 1.98 -20.36
C SER A 117 -3.59 3.02 -21.15
N VAL A 118 -2.35 3.22 -20.72
CA VAL A 118 -1.35 4.04 -21.40
C VAL A 118 0.04 3.56 -21.05
N THR A 119 0.98 3.72 -21.98
CA THR A 119 2.43 3.63 -21.71
C THR A 119 3.00 5.03 -21.81
N THR A 120 3.76 5.44 -20.80
CA THR A 120 4.42 6.76 -20.75
C THR A 120 5.67 6.78 -21.60
N ASP A 121 6.29 7.95 -21.75
CA ASP A 121 7.70 8.06 -22.11
C ASP A 121 8.56 7.45 -20.98
N SER A 122 9.87 7.26 -21.23
CA SER A 122 10.83 6.87 -20.19
C SER A 122 10.82 7.89 -19.05
N GLN A 123 10.79 7.39 -17.82
CA GLN A 123 10.81 8.19 -16.59
C GLN A 123 12.22 8.23 -16.02
N ASP A 124 12.55 9.24 -15.23
CA ASP A 124 13.78 9.26 -14.48
C ASP A 124 13.73 8.22 -13.35
N PRO A 125 14.88 7.61 -12.96
CA PRO A 125 14.94 6.78 -11.76
C PRO A 125 14.54 7.54 -10.50
N GLY A 126 13.92 6.85 -9.55
CA GLY A 126 13.54 7.39 -8.26
C GLY A 126 12.05 7.33 -7.98
N PHE A 127 11.64 8.01 -6.90
CA PHE A 127 10.27 8.03 -6.42
C PHE A 127 9.47 9.15 -7.08
N HIS A 128 8.36 8.79 -7.74
CA HIS A 128 7.48 9.72 -8.44
C HIS A 128 6.06 9.62 -7.91
N TYR A 129 5.50 10.74 -7.49
CA TYR A 129 4.06 10.83 -7.25
C TYR A 129 3.30 10.79 -8.57
N TYR A 130 2.16 10.11 -8.58
CA TYR A 130 1.22 10.18 -9.70
C TYR A 130 -0.23 10.18 -9.21
N SER A 131 -1.13 10.53 -10.10
CA SER A 131 -2.58 10.47 -9.88
C SER A 131 -3.29 10.04 -11.14
N LEU A 132 -4.41 9.35 -10.98
CA LEU A 132 -5.38 9.19 -12.06
C LEU A 132 -6.30 10.41 -12.09
N ILE A 133 -6.74 10.78 -13.30
CA ILE A 133 -7.75 11.82 -13.49
C ILE A 133 -8.90 11.18 -14.26
N ILE A 134 -10.02 10.94 -13.58
CA ILE A 134 -11.20 10.28 -14.13
C ILE A 134 -12.30 11.34 -14.27
N ASP A 135 -12.68 11.64 -15.51
CA ASP A 135 -13.66 12.68 -15.87
C ASP A 135 -13.39 14.04 -15.18
N GLY A 136 -12.10 14.40 -15.11
CA GLY A 136 -11.63 15.64 -14.50
C GLY A 136 -11.40 15.58 -12.99
N VAL A 137 -11.76 14.48 -12.33
CA VAL A 137 -11.54 14.29 -10.89
C VAL A 137 -10.21 13.59 -10.64
N ARG A 138 -9.33 14.20 -9.85
CA ARG A 138 -8.04 13.63 -9.46
C ARG A 138 -8.23 12.65 -8.31
N VAL A 139 -7.79 11.41 -8.50
CA VAL A 139 -7.91 10.32 -7.53
C VAL A 139 -6.61 9.54 -7.40
N SER A 140 -6.41 8.88 -6.26
CA SER A 140 -5.35 7.89 -6.10
C SER A 140 -5.70 6.62 -6.88
N ASP A 141 -4.69 5.93 -7.40
CA ASP A 141 -4.83 4.62 -8.02
C ASP A 141 -5.09 3.57 -6.95
N PRO A 142 -6.20 2.82 -7.01
CA PRO A 142 -6.48 1.78 -6.03
C PRO A 142 -5.49 0.59 -6.10
N ALA A 143 -4.72 0.49 -7.17
CA ALA A 143 -3.70 -0.55 -7.34
C ALA A 143 -2.34 -0.19 -6.71
N SER A 144 -2.15 1.04 -6.24
CA SER A 144 -0.90 1.54 -5.67
C SER A 144 -1.05 1.97 -4.22
N GLU A 145 0.01 1.79 -3.44
CA GLU A 145 0.13 2.45 -2.14
C GLU A 145 -0.07 3.97 -2.28
N SER A 146 -0.60 4.58 -1.22
CA SER A 146 -0.81 6.03 -1.16
C SER A 146 0.13 6.65 -0.14
N PHE A 147 0.76 7.74 -0.53
CA PHE A 147 1.73 8.49 0.26
C PHE A 147 1.26 9.92 0.44
N TYR A 148 1.56 10.51 1.61
CA TYR A 148 1.29 11.91 1.83
C TYR A 148 2.39 12.76 1.18
N GLY A 149 2.00 13.53 0.18
CA GLY A 149 2.87 14.45 -0.54
C GLY A 149 2.05 15.41 -1.40
N THR A 150 2.63 16.52 -1.79
CA THR A 150 1.95 17.57 -2.56
C THR A 150 0.65 18.10 -1.89
N GLY A 151 0.61 18.04 -0.54
CA GLY A 151 -0.52 18.48 0.28
C GLY A 151 -1.72 17.54 0.32
N ARG A 152 -1.57 16.28 -0.14
CA ARG A 152 -2.64 15.27 -0.19
C ARG A 152 -2.08 13.86 -0.20
N LEU A 153 -2.95 12.87 -0.10
CA LEU A 153 -2.61 11.49 -0.44
C LEU A 153 -2.55 11.34 -1.97
N SER A 154 -1.47 10.79 -2.47
CA SER A 154 -1.23 10.53 -3.89
C SER A 154 -0.65 9.14 -4.03
N SER A 155 -0.94 8.46 -5.13
CA SER A 155 -0.22 7.25 -5.51
C SER A 155 1.22 7.60 -5.86
N ALA A 156 2.09 6.60 -5.81
CA ALA A 156 3.46 6.78 -6.23
C ALA A 156 4.02 5.52 -6.90
N ILE A 157 5.07 5.72 -7.66
CA ILE A 157 5.84 4.65 -8.28
C ILE A 157 7.32 4.88 -8.03
N ASP A 158 8.00 3.80 -7.70
CA ASP A 158 9.44 3.79 -7.49
C ASP A 158 10.11 3.21 -8.73
N ILE A 159 10.77 4.06 -9.52
CA ILE A 159 11.44 3.68 -10.76
C ILE A 159 12.86 3.24 -10.40
N PRO A 160 13.24 1.96 -10.67
CA PRO A 160 14.55 1.45 -10.28
C PRO A 160 15.68 2.10 -11.10
N GLU A 161 16.82 2.31 -10.46
CA GLU A 161 18.06 2.69 -11.12
C GLU A 161 18.96 1.48 -11.25
N GLU A 162 19.44 1.21 -12.46
CA GLU A 162 20.30 0.05 -12.72
C GLU A 162 21.66 0.20 -12.01
N GLY A 163 22.06 -0.85 -11.29
CA GLY A 163 23.34 -0.87 -10.57
C GLY A 163 23.34 -0.08 -9.25
N VAL A 164 22.22 0.52 -8.86
CA VAL A 164 22.08 1.26 -7.60
C VAL A 164 21.19 0.49 -6.64
N ASP A 165 21.77 0.05 -5.51
CA ASP A 165 21.11 -0.83 -4.56
C ASP A 165 21.15 -0.36 -3.10
N PHE A 166 21.72 0.82 -2.81
CA PHE A 166 21.87 1.31 -1.43
C PHE A 166 20.52 1.62 -0.75
N TYR A 167 19.45 1.74 -1.51
CA TYR A 167 18.07 1.94 -1.03
C TYR A 167 17.18 0.69 -1.15
N THR A 168 17.76 -0.48 -1.40
CA THR A 168 17.06 -1.77 -1.39
C THR A 168 17.27 -2.50 -0.07
N ILE A 169 16.29 -3.30 0.34
CA ILE A 169 16.42 -4.11 1.56
C ILE A 169 17.48 -5.18 1.34
N LYS A 170 18.48 -5.23 2.22
CA LYS A 170 19.59 -6.20 2.22
C LYS A 170 19.56 -7.04 3.49
N ASP A 171 20.26 -8.15 3.48
CA ASP A 171 20.48 -9.00 4.66
C ASP A 171 21.59 -8.41 5.54
N VAL A 172 21.28 -7.32 6.21
CA VAL A 172 22.13 -6.60 7.17
C VAL A 172 21.35 -6.36 8.46
N PRO A 173 21.99 -6.03 9.59
CA PRO A 173 21.28 -5.61 10.78
C PRO A 173 20.44 -4.36 10.50
N HIS A 174 19.17 -4.36 10.92
CA HIS A 174 18.26 -3.25 10.72
C HIS A 174 18.06 -2.45 12.00
N GLY A 175 18.02 -1.13 11.86
CA GLY A 175 17.65 -0.19 12.91
C GLY A 175 16.15 0.03 13.01
N ASP A 176 15.74 0.92 13.88
CA ASP A 176 14.33 1.23 14.15
C ASP A 176 13.96 2.63 13.67
N MET A 177 12.79 2.77 13.03
CA MET A 177 12.16 4.05 12.77
C MET A 177 11.15 4.35 13.86
N ARG A 178 11.40 5.37 14.70
CA ARG A 178 10.59 5.72 15.86
C ARG A 178 9.84 7.02 15.61
N ASN A 179 8.52 6.97 15.70
CA ASN A 179 7.71 8.18 15.70
C ASN A 179 7.70 8.79 17.11
N HIS A 180 8.03 10.07 17.20
CA HIS A 180 8.07 10.82 18.46
C HIS A 180 7.22 12.08 18.39
N ILE A 181 6.35 12.26 19.39
CA ILE A 181 5.48 13.43 19.52
C ILE A 181 6.02 14.27 20.67
N TYR A 182 6.22 15.57 20.42
CA TYR A 182 6.71 16.50 21.43
C TYR A 182 6.04 17.87 21.33
N PHE A 183 6.03 18.59 22.44
CA PHE A 183 5.57 19.98 22.47
C PHE A 183 6.74 20.92 22.13
N SER A 184 6.62 21.65 21.03
CA SER A 184 7.60 22.65 20.62
C SER A 184 7.35 23.96 21.37
N LYS A 185 8.26 24.33 22.27
CA LYS A 185 8.18 25.61 22.98
C LYS A 185 8.31 26.81 22.05
N THR A 186 9.09 26.67 20.96
CA THR A 186 9.30 27.73 19.97
C THR A 186 8.04 28.05 19.18
N THR A 187 7.28 27.02 18.77
CA THR A 187 6.07 27.21 17.96
C THR A 187 4.77 27.20 18.80
N GLY A 188 4.86 26.83 20.07
CA GLY A 188 3.70 26.72 20.97
C GLY A 188 2.72 25.62 20.58
N THR A 189 3.17 24.58 19.82
CA THR A 189 2.31 23.53 19.30
C THR A 189 2.93 22.14 19.46
N TRP A 190 2.09 21.11 19.43
CA TRP A 190 2.53 19.72 19.31
C TRP A 190 3.10 19.45 17.93
N ARG A 191 4.20 18.72 17.90
CA ARG A 191 4.93 18.34 16.69
C ARG A 191 5.20 16.84 16.71
N SER A 192 5.40 16.29 15.53
CA SER A 192 5.84 14.91 15.32
C SER A 192 7.15 14.89 14.55
N LEU A 193 7.97 13.88 14.79
CA LEU A 193 9.18 13.60 14.01
C LEU A 193 9.42 12.09 13.97
N ASN A 194 10.09 11.64 12.94
CA ASN A 194 10.58 10.27 12.82
C ASN A 194 12.09 10.26 13.13
N ILE A 195 12.50 9.33 13.98
CA ILE A 195 13.89 9.16 14.41
C ILE A 195 14.35 7.79 13.97
N TYR A 196 15.34 7.72 13.09
CA TYR A 196 16.07 6.49 12.87
C TYR A 196 17.08 6.27 13.98
N THR A 197 17.11 5.08 14.55
CA THR A 197 18.11 4.63 15.52
C THR A 197 18.80 3.37 14.97
N PRO A 198 20.16 3.33 14.95
CA PRO A 198 20.88 2.21 14.35
C PRO A 198 20.69 0.90 15.12
N PRO A 199 21.04 -0.24 14.52
CA PRO A 199 20.97 -1.54 15.18
C PRO A 199 21.72 -1.53 16.51
N GLY A 200 21.09 -2.02 17.58
CA GLY A 200 21.71 -2.09 18.91
C GLY A 200 21.67 -0.79 19.72
N TYR A 201 21.06 0.27 19.22
CA TYR A 201 20.98 1.59 19.87
C TYR A 201 20.56 1.53 21.34
N ASP A 202 19.52 0.78 21.68
CA ASP A 202 19.01 0.69 23.06
C ASP A 202 19.95 -0.04 24.04
N LYS A 203 20.93 -0.78 23.52
CA LYS A 203 21.94 -1.50 24.31
C LYS A 203 23.21 -0.67 24.55
N ALA A 204 23.43 0.35 23.73
CA ALA A 204 24.63 1.16 23.69
C ALA A 204 24.48 2.43 24.54
N VAL A 205 24.09 2.28 25.83
CA VAL A 205 23.74 3.39 26.73
C VAL A 205 24.89 4.41 26.99
N THR A 206 26.10 4.09 26.62
CA THR A 206 27.29 4.98 26.82
C THR A 206 27.79 5.56 25.50
N GLU A 207 27.27 5.17 24.38
CA GLU A 207 27.70 5.64 23.07
C GLU A 207 26.96 6.92 22.67
N SER A 208 27.70 7.80 21.98
CA SER A 208 27.13 9.00 21.37
C SER A 208 27.17 8.86 19.86
N TYR A 209 26.07 9.14 19.24
CA TYR A 209 25.91 9.03 17.78
C TYR A 209 25.87 10.43 17.16
N PRO A 210 26.42 10.63 15.96
CA PRO A 210 26.20 11.86 15.21
C PRO A 210 24.73 11.95 14.82
N VAL A 211 24.20 13.17 14.70
CA VAL A 211 22.80 13.40 14.36
C VAL A 211 22.70 14.06 13.00
N LEU A 212 21.96 13.41 12.09
CA LEU A 212 21.55 13.97 10.79
C LEU A 212 20.12 14.49 10.90
N TYR A 213 19.91 15.77 10.64
CA TYR A 213 18.58 16.38 10.55
C TYR A 213 18.16 16.49 9.09
N ILE A 214 17.00 15.90 8.75
CA ILE A 214 16.43 15.94 7.41
C ILE A 214 15.07 16.63 7.50
N GLN A 215 14.88 17.68 6.70
CA GLN A 215 13.62 18.43 6.62
C GLN A 215 12.89 18.03 5.33
N HIS A 216 11.60 17.72 5.46
CA HIS A 216 10.73 17.42 4.31
C HIS A 216 10.49 18.64 3.42
N GLY A 217 10.04 18.39 2.18
CA GLY A 217 9.67 19.41 1.21
C GLY A 217 8.30 20.05 1.48
N GLY A 218 7.97 21.04 0.64
CA GLY A 218 6.63 21.66 0.65
C GLY A 218 5.53 20.65 0.30
N GLY A 219 4.46 20.60 1.12
CA GLY A 219 3.35 19.67 0.90
C GLY A 219 3.58 18.26 1.41
N GLU A 220 4.66 18.03 2.14
CA GLU A 220 4.98 16.76 2.82
C GLU A 220 4.95 16.94 4.34
N ASP A 221 5.18 15.89 5.09
CA ASP A 221 5.30 15.87 6.55
C ASP A 221 6.50 14.98 6.99
N GLU A 222 6.63 14.73 8.28
CA GLU A 222 7.73 13.94 8.87
C GLU A 222 7.85 12.52 8.29
N ARG A 223 6.84 12.02 7.56
CA ARG A 223 6.86 10.71 6.92
C ARG A 223 7.62 10.69 5.61
N GLY A 224 7.76 11.84 4.93
CA GLY A 224 8.35 11.94 3.60
C GLY A 224 9.71 11.24 3.50
N TRP A 225 10.70 11.67 4.27
CA TRP A 225 12.01 11.04 4.26
C TRP A 225 12.02 9.65 4.91
N ALA A 226 11.15 9.42 5.91
CA ALA A 226 11.08 8.14 6.60
C ALA A 226 10.57 7.02 5.69
N ILE A 227 9.55 7.30 4.87
CA ILE A 227 8.86 6.31 4.03
C ILE A 227 9.30 6.44 2.56
N GLN A 228 8.97 7.55 1.90
CA GLN A 228 9.27 7.75 0.47
C GLN A 228 10.78 7.84 0.22
N GLY A 229 11.51 8.53 1.11
CA GLY A 229 12.97 8.66 1.06
C GLY A 229 13.74 7.46 1.57
N LYS A 230 13.05 6.42 2.08
CA LYS A 230 13.67 5.14 2.53
C LYS A 230 14.83 5.29 3.49
N THR A 231 14.82 6.33 4.35
CA THR A 231 15.95 6.70 5.22
C THR A 231 16.45 5.52 6.05
N ALA A 232 15.56 4.70 6.63
CA ALA A 232 15.97 3.55 7.44
C ALA A 232 16.78 2.55 6.61
N ILE A 233 16.29 2.16 5.42
CA ILE A 233 16.96 1.22 4.54
C ILE A 233 18.32 1.73 4.09
N ILE A 234 18.40 3.02 3.72
CA ILE A 234 19.66 3.65 3.33
C ILE A 234 20.67 3.63 4.48
N MET A 235 20.22 3.99 5.67
CA MET A 235 21.10 4.01 6.86
C MET A 235 21.54 2.61 7.24
N ASP A 236 20.66 1.61 7.20
CA ASP A 236 21.01 0.19 7.45
C ASP A 236 22.10 -0.31 6.50
N ASN A 237 22.03 0.12 5.23
CA ASN A 237 23.01 -0.29 4.21
C ASN A 237 24.34 0.47 4.28
N LEU A 238 24.41 1.59 4.99
CA LEU A 238 25.60 2.43 5.09
C LEU A 238 26.37 2.29 6.41
N ILE A 239 25.74 1.73 7.44
CA ILE A 239 26.33 1.49 8.76
C ILE A 239 26.89 0.07 8.86
#